data_93072280750b5e77a884d135292a500d
#
_entry.id   93072280750b5e77a884d135292a500d
#
_cell.length_a   1.000
_cell.length_b   1.000
_cell.length_c   1.000
_cell.angle_alpha   90.00
_cell.angle_beta   90.00
_cell.angle_gamma   90.00
#
_symmetry.space_group_name_H-M   'P 1'
#
loop_
_entity.id
_entity.type
_entity.pdbx_description
1 polymer ?
#
loop_
_entity_poly.entity_id
_entity_poly.type
_entity_poly.pdbx_seq_one_letter_code
_entity_poly.pdbx_strand_id
1 'polypeptide(L)'
;MTARGRRRTLVAWLLLGAWGLGIALVVQRSYFRERSAVLAEAALRLGPSTTYFLVEQGGRQIGYASTQIDTTATGFQVTDQLTAELTVAGQTVPASARAVLTLSRGFALRTFDVAMESPAAPLRARGMTEGDSAVRLVLEVPGQPADSQRIAVAGPILLPAVIPAAAMLVRAPKVGRRIALASLDPTTMTPSTIELRIAAESLFTVVDSAAFDSTAQAFVAARTDTVRGWRLVPTSGAGFSGWVDAKGRVIEATQPGGITLKRTAFELSFMNWTARSRMARTRVTVPPTDLIELTAIASGVALDPEGPPTLGLRFLGADPTGLDLAGGRQSLRGDTVEIRRERGEALTAPWTLAAPPADFRRTFARELAAEPLLQTGDPAIVALALRLAGSSRDPATVAARITRWVHDSLEKVVTISIPSATQVLRTRRGDCNEHTQLFTALARAAGIPTRIATGLAFVNGRFYYHAWPEIWLRDWVAVDPTFGQFPADAAHLRVITGGLTRQTELLRLMGTLRLEVLTR
;
A
#
# COMPACT_ATOMS: atom_id res chain seq x y z
N MET A 1 -61.79 -46.68 2.75
CA MET A 1 -60.28 -46.65 2.90
C MET A 1 -59.92 -47.22 4.27
N THR A 2 -59.31 -48.39 4.28
CA THR A 2 -59.01 -49.11 5.52
C THR A 2 -57.86 -48.43 6.30
N ALA A 3 -57.89 -48.53 7.62
CA ALA A 3 -56.88 -47.92 8.52
C ALA A 3 -55.43 -48.31 8.15
N ARG A 4 -55.20 -49.43 7.47
CA ARG A 4 -53.92 -49.88 6.91
C ARG A 4 -53.43 -48.98 5.72
N GLY A 5 -54.33 -48.44 4.90
CA GLY A 5 -53.97 -47.54 3.81
C GLY A 5 -53.43 -46.18 4.32
N ARG A 6 -54.10 -45.61 5.32
CA ARG A 6 -53.68 -44.34 5.94
C ARG A 6 -52.29 -44.42 6.61
N ARG A 7 -51.97 -45.51 7.28
CA ARG A 7 -50.64 -45.73 7.88
C ARG A 7 -49.53 -45.82 6.82
N ARG A 8 -49.76 -46.49 5.71
CA ARG A 8 -48.76 -46.58 4.60
C ARG A 8 -48.51 -45.23 3.94
N THR A 9 -49.56 -44.44 3.74
CA THR A 9 -49.42 -43.10 3.17
C THR A 9 -48.65 -42.16 4.12
N LEU A 10 -48.90 -42.24 5.42
CA LEU A 10 -48.24 -41.46 6.44
C LEU A 10 -46.74 -41.81 6.54
N VAL A 11 -46.40 -43.10 6.49
CA VAL A 11 -44.98 -43.54 6.46
C VAL A 11 -44.29 -43.11 5.18
N ALA A 12 -44.96 -43.14 4.02
CA ALA A 12 -44.40 -42.66 2.78
C ALA A 12 -44.09 -41.15 2.80
N TRP A 13 -44.98 -40.33 3.37
CA TRP A 13 -44.74 -38.88 3.53
C TRP A 13 -43.62 -38.59 4.53
N LEU A 14 -43.48 -39.36 5.61
CA LEU A 14 -42.35 -39.21 6.55
C LEU A 14 -41.01 -39.57 5.92
N LEU A 15 -40.98 -40.64 5.11
CA LEU A 15 -39.75 -41.01 4.38
C LEU A 15 -39.37 -39.97 3.31
N LEU A 16 -40.34 -39.45 2.57
CA LEU A 16 -40.12 -38.38 1.61
C LEU A 16 -39.66 -37.08 2.29
N GLY A 17 -40.25 -36.74 3.43
CA GLY A 17 -39.84 -35.59 4.24
C GLY A 17 -38.41 -35.74 4.79
N ALA A 18 -38.07 -36.92 5.33
CA ALA A 18 -36.72 -37.21 5.80
C ALA A 18 -35.69 -37.19 4.68
N TRP A 19 -36.05 -37.72 3.50
CA TRP A 19 -35.18 -37.67 2.32
C TRP A 19 -35.01 -36.23 1.80
N GLY A 20 -36.10 -35.44 1.71
CA GLY A 20 -36.04 -34.00 1.34
C GLY A 20 -35.20 -33.19 2.34
N LEU A 21 -35.32 -33.44 3.64
CA LEU A 21 -34.49 -32.84 4.69
C LEU A 21 -33.01 -33.22 4.51
N GLY A 22 -32.76 -34.52 4.24
CA GLY A 22 -31.39 -35.01 3.96
C GLY A 22 -30.75 -34.31 2.76
N ILE A 23 -31.52 -34.16 1.68
CA ILE A 23 -31.03 -33.41 0.49
C ILE A 23 -30.82 -31.94 0.85
N ALA A 24 -31.74 -31.28 1.54
CA ALA A 24 -31.61 -29.90 1.95
C ALA A 24 -30.35 -29.67 2.82
N LEU A 25 -30.09 -30.57 3.78
CA LEU A 25 -28.87 -30.53 4.60
C LEU A 25 -27.59 -30.77 3.78
N VAL A 26 -27.62 -31.69 2.81
CA VAL A 26 -26.47 -31.91 1.91
C VAL A 26 -26.24 -30.70 1.01
N VAL A 27 -27.29 -30.11 0.45
CA VAL A 27 -27.22 -28.89 -0.37
C VAL A 27 -26.72 -27.72 0.48
N GLN A 28 -27.27 -27.51 1.67
CA GLN A 28 -26.82 -26.47 2.59
C GLN A 28 -25.34 -26.67 2.96
N ARG A 29 -24.94 -27.89 3.30
CA ARG A 29 -23.56 -28.23 3.65
C ARG A 29 -22.59 -28.15 2.47
N SER A 30 -23.04 -28.38 1.23
CA SER A 30 -22.18 -28.40 0.02
C SER A 30 -22.12 -27.06 -0.70
N TYR A 31 -23.20 -26.28 -0.69
CA TYR A 31 -23.33 -25.04 -1.48
C TYR A 31 -23.36 -23.76 -0.65
N PHE A 32 -23.74 -23.82 0.63
CA PHE A 32 -23.85 -22.66 1.52
C PHE A 32 -22.85 -22.70 2.68
N ARG A 33 -21.70 -23.38 2.51
CA ARG A 33 -20.62 -23.33 3.51
C ARG A 33 -20.07 -21.91 3.59
N GLU A 34 -19.94 -21.41 4.81
CA GLU A 34 -19.20 -20.18 5.06
C GLU A 34 -17.77 -20.30 4.53
N ARG A 35 -17.26 -19.24 3.88
CA ARG A 35 -15.89 -19.20 3.35
C ARG A 35 -14.84 -19.56 4.41
N SER A 36 -15.06 -19.14 5.64
CA SER A 36 -14.22 -19.45 6.80
C SER A 36 -14.07 -20.95 7.04
N ALA A 37 -15.17 -21.73 6.93
CA ALA A 37 -15.15 -23.17 7.10
C ALA A 37 -14.42 -23.89 5.96
N VAL A 38 -14.60 -23.43 4.71
CA VAL A 38 -13.89 -23.97 3.54
C VAL A 38 -12.40 -23.68 3.63
N LEU A 39 -12.02 -22.47 4.04
CA LEU A 39 -10.62 -22.10 4.29
C LEU A 39 -10.02 -22.92 5.43
N ALA A 40 -10.76 -23.14 6.52
CA ALA A 40 -10.27 -23.93 7.66
C ALA A 40 -10.00 -25.39 7.29
N GLU A 41 -10.84 -25.99 6.43
CA GLU A 41 -10.62 -27.36 5.92
C GLU A 41 -9.42 -27.41 4.95
N ALA A 42 -9.31 -26.42 4.07
CA ALA A 42 -8.19 -26.32 3.12
C ALA A 42 -6.86 -26.03 3.83
N ALA A 43 -6.90 -25.25 4.88
CA ALA A 43 -5.75 -24.91 5.72
C ALA A 43 -5.11 -26.12 6.42
N LEU A 44 -5.86 -27.19 6.67
CA LEU A 44 -5.31 -28.46 7.17
C LEU A 44 -4.28 -29.10 6.21
N ARG A 45 -4.28 -28.67 4.94
CA ARG A 45 -3.31 -29.12 3.92
C ARG A 45 -2.00 -28.30 3.95
N LEU A 46 -1.97 -27.20 4.71
CA LEU A 46 -0.75 -26.44 4.95
C LEU A 46 -0.04 -27.03 6.17
N GLY A 47 1.03 -27.74 5.93
CA GLY A 47 1.97 -28.10 6.99
C GLY A 47 2.93 -26.95 7.29
N PRO A 48 3.70 -27.03 8.41
CA PRO A 48 4.81 -26.11 8.66
C PRO A 48 5.74 -26.06 7.47
N SER A 49 6.17 -24.86 7.08
CA SER A 49 7.06 -24.67 5.94
C SER A 49 7.80 -23.35 6.02
N THR A 50 9.04 -23.34 5.51
CA THR A 50 9.81 -22.12 5.30
C THR A 50 10.13 -21.99 3.82
N THR A 51 9.93 -20.81 3.29
CA THR A 51 10.25 -20.47 1.90
C THR A 51 11.25 -19.33 1.91
N TYR A 52 12.34 -19.47 1.17
CA TYR A 52 13.39 -18.46 1.06
C TYR A 52 13.39 -17.81 -0.31
N PHE A 53 13.77 -16.53 -0.37
CA PHE A 53 13.75 -15.74 -1.58
C PHE A 53 15.05 -14.97 -1.77
N LEU A 54 15.56 -14.94 -2.99
CA LEU A 54 16.43 -13.88 -3.46
C LEU A 54 15.58 -12.61 -3.62
N VAL A 55 16.10 -11.49 -3.14
CA VAL A 55 15.54 -10.16 -3.43
C VAL A 55 16.49 -9.50 -4.41
N GLU A 56 15.98 -9.25 -5.61
CA GLU A 56 16.77 -8.73 -6.74
C GLU A 56 16.21 -7.40 -7.24
N GLN A 57 17.10 -6.56 -7.75
CA GLN A 57 16.76 -5.36 -8.50
C GLN A 57 17.70 -5.23 -9.68
N GLY A 58 17.17 -5.06 -10.90
CA GLY A 58 17.99 -4.99 -12.11
C GLY A 58 18.89 -6.22 -12.34
N GLY A 59 18.44 -7.42 -11.94
CA GLY A 59 19.21 -8.67 -12.04
C GLY A 59 20.29 -8.85 -10.98
N ARG A 60 20.44 -7.90 -10.05
CA ARG A 60 21.41 -7.98 -8.93
C ARG A 60 20.67 -8.31 -7.64
N GLN A 61 21.22 -9.23 -6.85
CA GLN A 61 20.71 -9.48 -5.51
C GLN A 61 21.01 -8.27 -4.61
N ILE A 62 19.95 -7.67 -4.07
CA ILE A 62 20.01 -6.56 -3.12
C ILE A 62 19.62 -6.98 -1.69
N GLY A 63 19.20 -8.24 -1.52
CA GLY A 63 18.79 -8.74 -0.21
C GLY A 63 18.32 -10.18 -0.25
N TYR A 64 17.65 -10.57 0.82
CA TYR A 64 16.99 -11.85 0.98
C TYR A 64 15.67 -11.68 1.74
N ALA A 65 14.77 -12.64 1.57
CA ALA A 65 13.53 -12.70 2.34
C ALA A 65 13.19 -14.15 2.69
N SER A 66 12.34 -14.33 3.69
CA SER A 66 11.77 -15.63 4.04
C SER A 66 10.35 -15.49 4.55
N THR A 67 9.51 -16.48 4.23
CA THR A 67 8.18 -16.68 4.82
C THR A 67 8.16 -18.02 5.51
N GLN A 68 7.90 -18.00 6.81
CA GLN A 68 7.71 -19.19 7.64
C GLN A 68 6.26 -19.31 8.05
N ILE A 69 5.68 -20.50 7.88
CA ILE A 69 4.33 -20.84 8.32
C ILE A 69 4.44 -21.96 9.34
N ASP A 70 3.97 -21.70 10.55
CA ASP A 70 3.87 -22.68 11.62
C ASP A 70 2.41 -22.94 11.97
N THR A 71 2.11 -24.17 12.35
CA THR A 71 0.78 -24.55 12.83
C THR A 71 0.71 -24.41 14.34
N THR A 72 -0.38 -23.81 14.84
CA THR A 72 -0.66 -23.68 16.27
C THR A 72 -1.91 -24.47 16.65
N ALA A 73 -2.18 -24.63 17.93
CA ALA A 73 -3.38 -25.33 18.40
C ALA A 73 -4.69 -24.70 17.87
N THR A 74 -4.70 -23.38 17.61
CA THR A 74 -5.89 -22.61 17.21
C THR A 74 -5.85 -22.08 15.77
N GLY A 75 -4.76 -22.26 15.05
CA GLY A 75 -4.60 -21.74 13.69
C GLY A 75 -3.15 -21.78 13.18
N PHE A 76 -2.66 -20.66 12.71
CA PHE A 76 -1.34 -20.51 12.10
C PHE A 76 -0.61 -19.31 12.66
N GLN A 77 0.72 -19.41 12.68
CA GLN A 77 1.60 -18.27 12.79
C GLN A 77 2.36 -18.13 11.47
N VAL A 78 2.33 -16.94 10.89
CA VAL A 78 3.13 -16.60 9.71
C VAL A 78 4.18 -15.60 10.13
N THR A 79 5.44 -15.88 9.84
CA THR A 79 6.56 -14.97 10.06
C THR A 79 7.21 -14.65 8.74
N ASP A 80 7.12 -13.38 8.33
CA ASP A 80 7.82 -12.84 7.16
C ASP A 80 9.03 -12.04 7.61
N GLN A 81 10.13 -12.22 6.93
CA GLN A 81 11.36 -11.45 7.12
C GLN A 81 11.89 -10.98 5.78
N LEU A 82 12.29 -9.73 5.71
CA LEU A 82 12.94 -9.11 4.56
C LEU A 82 14.16 -8.34 5.05
N THR A 83 15.29 -8.51 4.40
CA THR A 83 16.49 -7.68 4.57
C THR A 83 16.98 -7.29 3.18
N ALA A 84 17.17 -6.00 2.93
CA ALA A 84 17.65 -5.49 1.67
C ALA A 84 18.53 -4.25 1.86
N GLU A 85 19.43 -4.02 0.93
CA GLU A 85 20.17 -2.77 0.76
C GLU A 85 19.51 -2.00 -0.37
N LEU A 86 18.82 -0.91 -0.02
CA LEU A 86 18.10 -0.05 -0.96
C LEU A 86 18.93 1.21 -1.22
N THR A 87 19.05 1.60 -2.48
CA THR A 87 19.65 2.90 -2.81
C THR A 87 18.56 3.92 -3.01
N VAL A 88 18.64 4.99 -2.24
CA VAL A 88 17.67 6.09 -2.25
C VAL A 88 18.45 7.39 -2.19
N ALA A 89 18.21 8.30 -3.13
CA ALA A 89 18.93 9.59 -3.26
C ALA A 89 20.46 9.42 -3.28
N GLY A 90 20.98 8.42 -4.00
CA GLY A 90 22.41 8.13 -4.11
C GLY A 90 23.03 7.46 -2.90
N GLN A 91 22.28 7.21 -1.83
CA GLN A 91 22.76 6.55 -0.63
C GLN A 91 22.22 5.13 -0.50
N THR A 92 23.08 4.17 -0.22
CA THR A 92 22.65 2.80 0.10
C THR A 92 22.26 2.71 1.57
N VAL A 93 20.98 2.42 1.81
CA VAL A 93 20.39 2.33 3.14
C VAL A 93 20.00 0.89 3.41
N PRO A 94 20.50 0.26 4.49
CA PRO A 94 20.01 -1.03 4.91
C PRO A 94 18.58 -0.88 5.45
N ALA A 95 17.69 -1.76 5.02
CA ALA A 95 16.32 -1.84 5.49
C ALA A 95 16.00 -3.28 5.86
N SER A 96 15.36 -3.49 7.00
CA SER A 96 14.79 -4.77 7.37
C SER A 96 13.34 -4.61 7.80
N ALA A 97 12.54 -5.62 7.47
CA ALA A 97 11.15 -5.70 7.90
C ALA A 97 10.88 -7.10 8.43
N ARG A 98 10.17 -7.18 9.54
CA ARG A 98 9.70 -8.44 10.13
C ARG A 98 8.22 -8.30 10.45
N ALA A 99 7.41 -9.26 9.98
CA ALA A 99 6.02 -9.36 10.34
C ALA A 99 5.74 -10.72 10.98
N VAL A 100 5.03 -10.72 12.12
CA VAL A 100 4.55 -11.93 12.78
C VAL A 100 3.03 -11.83 12.86
N LEU A 101 2.34 -12.74 12.19
CA LEU A 101 0.88 -12.78 12.11
C LEU A 101 0.38 -14.03 12.81
N THR A 102 -0.59 -13.87 13.71
CA THR A 102 -1.35 -15.01 14.25
C THR A 102 -2.71 -15.03 13.58
N LEU A 103 -3.07 -16.17 13.03
CA LEU A 103 -4.26 -16.36 12.21
C LEU A 103 -5.13 -17.47 12.79
N SER A 104 -6.44 -17.37 12.62
CA SER A 104 -7.36 -18.49 12.85
C SER A 104 -7.13 -19.61 11.82
N ARG A 105 -7.75 -20.77 12.02
CA ARG A 105 -7.74 -21.85 11.00
C ARG A 105 -8.34 -21.43 9.67
N GLY A 106 -9.24 -20.44 9.64
CA GLY A 106 -9.81 -19.85 8.42
C GLY A 106 -8.99 -18.67 7.87
N PHE A 107 -7.73 -18.50 8.25
CA PHE A 107 -6.83 -17.40 7.88
C PHE A 107 -7.25 -16.01 8.34
N ALA A 108 -8.34 -15.88 9.09
CA ALA A 108 -8.71 -14.58 9.67
C ALA A 108 -7.63 -14.12 10.65
N LEU A 109 -7.26 -12.85 10.55
CA LEU A 109 -6.28 -12.22 11.43
C LEU A 109 -6.74 -12.27 12.89
N ARG A 110 -5.83 -12.56 13.81
CA ARG A 110 -6.00 -12.47 15.27
C ARG A 110 -5.11 -11.39 15.84
N THR A 111 -3.81 -11.50 15.58
CA THR A 111 -2.83 -10.50 16.00
C THR A 111 -1.80 -10.29 14.90
N PHE A 112 -1.19 -9.12 14.90
CA PHE A 112 0.01 -8.86 14.10
C PHE A 112 1.03 -8.04 14.88
N ASP A 113 2.29 -8.24 14.56
CA ASP A 113 3.43 -7.46 15.01
C ASP A 113 4.33 -7.24 13.81
N VAL A 114 4.38 -6.02 13.30
CA VAL A 114 5.17 -5.62 12.15
C VAL A 114 6.21 -4.62 12.62
N ALA A 115 7.48 -4.94 12.43
CA ALA A 115 8.60 -4.07 12.71
C ALA A 115 9.34 -3.75 11.40
N MET A 116 9.60 -2.49 11.16
CA MET A 116 10.49 -1.99 10.11
C MET A 116 11.68 -1.32 10.79
N GLU A 117 12.87 -1.78 10.44
CA GLU A 117 14.11 -1.20 10.92
C GLU A 117 14.80 -0.52 9.74
N SER A 118 14.86 0.79 9.81
CA SER A 118 15.63 1.64 8.90
C SER A 118 16.31 2.72 9.73
N PRO A 119 17.55 3.11 9.44
CA PRO A 119 18.24 4.18 10.15
C PRO A 119 17.45 5.51 10.13
N ALA A 120 16.65 5.72 9.09
CA ALA A 120 15.90 6.96 8.92
C ALA A 120 14.56 6.96 9.69
N ALA A 121 13.87 5.82 9.83
CA ALA A 121 12.55 5.76 10.47
C ALA A 121 12.20 4.34 10.93
N PRO A 122 12.66 3.90 12.11
CA PRO A 122 12.21 2.65 12.70
C PRO A 122 10.73 2.80 13.10
N LEU A 123 9.92 1.79 12.75
CA LEU A 123 8.49 1.74 13.05
C LEU A 123 8.12 0.35 13.54
N ARG A 124 7.28 0.28 14.57
CA ARG A 124 6.62 -0.96 14.97
C ARG A 124 5.11 -0.76 15.05
N ALA A 125 4.38 -1.62 14.37
CA ALA A 125 2.91 -1.64 14.40
C ALA A 125 2.46 -2.97 15.00
N ARG A 126 1.71 -2.92 16.09
CA ARG A 126 1.10 -4.10 16.71
C ARG A 126 -0.41 -3.96 16.67
N GLY A 127 -1.11 -5.06 16.44
CA GLY A 127 -2.56 -5.03 16.46
C GLY A 127 -3.17 -6.36 16.83
N MET A 128 -4.41 -6.28 17.29
CA MET A 128 -5.26 -7.43 17.59
C MET A 128 -6.69 -7.16 17.15
N THR A 129 -7.37 -8.22 16.70
CA THR A 129 -8.79 -8.12 16.35
C THR A 129 -9.65 -8.17 17.60
N GLU A 130 -10.67 -7.30 17.66
CA GLU A 130 -11.75 -7.31 18.66
C GLU A 130 -12.99 -7.95 18.00
N GLY A 131 -13.03 -9.28 18.01
CA GLY A 131 -14.02 -10.04 17.22
C GLY A 131 -13.86 -9.78 15.72
N ASP A 132 -14.99 -9.71 15.00
CA ASP A 132 -15.06 -9.45 13.57
C ASP A 132 -15.45 -7.97 13.25
N SER A 133 -15.42 -7.09 14.25
CA SER A 133 -15.94 -5.71 14.12
C SER A 133 -14.89 -4.62 14.23
N ALA A 134 -13.73 -4.89 14.82
CA ALA A 134 -12.69 -3.90 14.97
C ALA A 134 -11.29 -4.52 15.05
N VAL A 135 -10.29 -3.70 14.76
CA VAL A 135 -8.87 -3.95 15.02
C VAL A 135 -8.35 -2.85 15.92
N ARG A 136 -7.72 -3.23 17.04
CA ARG A 136 -6.94 -2.32 17.86
C ARG A 136 -5.52 -2.29 17.34
N LEU A 137 -5.06 -1.12 16.94
CA LEU A 137 -3.71 -0.86 16.44
C LEU A 137 -2.93 -0.06 17.46
N VAL A 138 -1.67 -0.41 17.66
CA VAL A 138 -0.69 0.37 18.44
C VAL A 138 0.52 0.63 17.55
N LEU A 139 0.81 1.89 17.31
CA LEU A 139 1.99 2.35 16.59
C LEU A 139 3.07 2.78 17.59
N GLU A 140 4.25 2.24 17.47
CA GLU A 140 5.39 2.54 18.30
C GLU A 140 6.53 3.10 17.44
N VAL A 141 7.03 4.25 17.86
CA VAL A 141 8.24 4.86 17.28
C VAL A 141 9.22 5.06 18.43
N PRO A 142 10.49 4.65 18.30
CA PRO A 142 11.47 4.81 19.35
C PRO A 142 11.55 6.23 19.90
N GLY A 143 11.55 6.35 21.24
CA GLY A 143 11.59 7.65 21.91
C GLY A 143 10.28 8.43 21.96
N GLN A 144 9.15 7.80 21.58
CA GLN A 144 7.84 8.44 21.56
C GLN A 144 6.79 7.59 22.32
N PRO A 145 5.74 8.24 22.90
CA PRO A 145 4.60 7.51 23.43
C PRO A 145 3.93 6.70 22.31
N ALA A 146 3.48 5.50 22.64
CA ALA A 146 2.73 4.67 21.71
C ALA A 146 1.40 5.34 21.35
N ASP A 147 1.05 5.32 20.06
CA ASP A 147 -0.24 5.79 19.56
C ASP A 147 -1.19 4.58 19.40
N SER A 148 -2.36 4.65 20.03
CA SER A 148 -3.34 3.54 20.00
C SER A 148 -4.62 3.98 19.32
N GLN A 149 -5.04 3.20 18.32
CA GLN A 149 -6.23 3.47 17.51
C GLN A 149 -7.12 2.24 17.42
N ARG A 150 -8.44 2.48 17.29
CA ARG A 150 -9.43 1.45 17.04
C ARG A 150 -10.03 1.64 15.65
N ILE A 151 -9.84 0.65 14.78
CA ILE A 151 -10.27 0.67 13.38
C ILE A 151 -11.48 -0.24 13.24
N ALA A 152 -12.61 0.29 12.80
CA ALA A 152 -13.80 -0.51 12.51
C ALA A 152 -13.59 -1.34 11.25
N VAL A 153 -13.98 -2.61 11.28
CA VAL A 153 -13.95 -3.54 10.15
C VAL A 153 -15.31 -4.22 9.99
N ALA A 154 -15.65 -4.60 8.76
CA ALA A 154 -16.94 -5.20 8.43
C ALA A 154 -16.87 -6.74 8.31
N GLY A 155 -16.05 -7.39 9.12
CA GLY A 155 -15.88 -8.85 9.12
C GLY A 155 -14.43 -9.30 9.23
N PRO A 156 -14.17 -10.62 9.10
CA PRO A 156 -12.82 -11.17 9.15
C PRO A 156 -11.94 -10.59 8.05
N ILE A 157 -10.75 -10.14 8.42
CA ILE A 157 -9.78 -9.54 7.51
C ILE A 157 -8.56 -10.41 7.31
N LEU A 158 -7.93 -10.26 6.15
CA LEU A 158 -6.65 -10.86 5.79
C LEU A 158 -5.59 -9.77 5.68
N LEU A 159 -4.35 -10.10 5.97
CA LEU A 159 -3.21 -9.25 5.63
C LEU A 159 -2.57 -9.69 4.30
N PRO A 160 -1.89 -8.79 3.58
CA PRO A 160 -1.31 -9.09 2.27
C PRO A 160 -0.46 -10.37 2.21
N ALA A 161 0.30 -10.67 3.25
CA ALA A 161 1.16 -11.85 3.34
C ALA A 161 0.42 -13.19 3.15
N VAL A 162 -0.86 -13.28 3.53
CA VAL A 162 -1.64 -14.53 3.46
C VAL A 162 -2.63 -14.56 2.30
N ILE A 163 -2.77 -13.47 1.56
CA ILE A 163 -3.69 -13.37 0.42
C ILE A 163 -3.42 -14.44 -0.64
N PRO A 164 -2.16 -14.72 -1.07
CA PRO A 164 -1.90 -15.77 -2.05
C PRO A 164 -2.35 -17.15 -1.58
N ALA A 165 -2.09 -17.51 -0.32
CA ALA A 165 -2.53 -18.78 0.25
C ALA A 165 -4.06 -18.87 0.34
N ALA A 166 -4.73 -17.83 0.83
CA ALA A 166 -6.18 -17.77 0.88
C ALA A 166 -6.82 -17.86 -0.53
N ALA A 167 -6.22 -17.21 -1.53
CA ALA A 167 -6.70 -17.24 -2.91
C ALA A 167 -6.62 -18.62 -3.55
N MET A 168 -5.54 -19.37 -3.28
CA MET A 168 -5.28 -20.66 -3.91
C MET A 168 -5.96 -21.84 -3.21
N LEU A 169 -6.19 -21.74 -1.90
CA LEU A 169 -6.70 -22.85 -1.09
C LEU A 169 -8.22 -23.01 -1.12
N VAL A 170 -8.99 -21.95 -1.43
CA VAL A 170 -10.47 -22.02 -1.43
C VAL A 170 -11.02 -23.02 -2.45
N ARG A 171 -10.42 -23.09 -3.61
CA ARG A 171 -10.79 -24.04 -4.71
C ARG A 171 -9.57 -24.33 -5.56
N ALA A 172 -9.58 -25.49 -6.25
CA ALA A 172 -8.52 -25.82 -7.21
C ALA A 172 -8.27 -24.68 -8.20
N PRO A 173 -7.01 -24.26 -8.42
CA PRO A 173 -6.69 -23.13 -9.29
C PRO A 173 -7.15 -23.39 -10.73
N LYS A 174 -7.73 -22.35 -11.36
CA LYS A 174 -8.15 -22.38 -12.77
C LYS A 174 -7.92 -21.01 -13.39
N VAL A 175 -7.25 -20.97 -14.53
CA VAL A 175 -7.04 -19.73 -15.30
C VAL A 175 -8.38 -19.07 -15.62
N GLY A 176 -8.44 -17.74 -15.50
CA GLY A 176 -9.63 -16.91 -15.67
C GLY A 176 -10.44 -16.69 -14.38
N ARG A 177 -10.21 -17.47 -13.30
CA ARG A 177 -10.97 -17.31 -12.06
C ARG A 177 -10.67 -15.97 -11.38
N ARG A 178 -11.74 -15.29 -10.93
CA ARG A 178 -11.68 -14.10 -10.09
C ARG A 178 -11.93 -14.47 -8.63
N ILE A 179 -11.24 -13.79 -7.73
CA ILE A 179 -11.25 -14.04 -6.29
C ILE A 179 -11.29 -12.68 -5.60
N ALA A 180 -12.31 -12.45 -4.76
CA ALA A 180 -12.42 -11.24 -3.94
C ALA A 180 -12.16 -11.61 -2.48
N LEU A 181 -11.27 -10.89 -1.80
CA LEU A 181 -10.86 -11.12 -0.41
C LEU A 181 -10.92 -9.81 0.38
N ALA A 182 -11.51 -9.85 1.57
CA ALA A 182 -11.44 -8.71 2.50
C ALA A 182 -10.04 -8.63 3.09
N SER A 183 -9.46 -7.44 3.07
CA SER A 183 -8.10 -7.17 3.54
C SER A 183 -8.06 -5.90 4.37
N LEU A 184 -7.05 -5.79 5.23
CA LEU A 184 -6.63 -4.53 5.83
C LEU A 184 -5.35 -4.08 5.12
N ASP A 185 -5.39 -2.86 4.57
CA ASP A 185 -4.17 -2.25 4.03
C ASP A 185 -3.27 -1.82 5.19
N PRO A 186 -2.07 -2.40 5.34
CA PRO A 186 -1.20 -2.10 6.47
C PRO A 186 -0.58 -0.69 6.41
N THR A 187 -0.57 -0.05 5.24
CA THR A 187 0.02 1.29 5.08
C THR A 187 -0.94 2.40 5.48
N THR A 188 -2.24 2.18 5.27
CA THR A 188 -3.30 3.15 5.56
C THR A 188 -4.18 2.76 6.71
N MET A 189 -4.04 1.49 7.17
CA MET A 189 -4.88 0.89 8.19
C MET A 189 -6.38 0.96 7.85
N THR A 190 -6.72 0.92 6.55
CA THR A 190 -8.11 0.94 6.08
C THR A 190 -8.56 -0.43 5.58
N PRO A 191 -9.79 -0.85 5.90
CA PRO A 191 -10.38 -2.06 5.31
C PRO A 191 -10.57 -1.87 3.81
N SER A 192 -10.21 -2.90 3.03
CA SER A 192 -10.33 -2.90 1.57
C SER A 192 -10.78 -4.28 1.07
N THR A 193 -11.26 -4.34 -0.16
CA THR A 193 -11.48 -5.59 -0.87
C THR A 193 -10.47 -5.72 -1.99
N ILE A 194 -9.65 -6.76 -1.91
CA ILE A 194 -8.69 -7.08 -2.97
C ILE A 194 -9.34 -8.06 -3.93
N GLU A 195 -9.39 -7.68 -5.20
CA GLU A 195 -9.84 -8.55 -6.27
C GLU A 195 -8.66 -9.05 -7.10
N LEU A 196 -8.51 -10.36 -7.17
CA LEU A 196 -7.44 -11.04 -7.91
C LEU A 196 -8.03 -11.87 -9.04
N ARG A 197 -7.24 -12.05 -10.10
CA ARG A 197 -7.52 -12.98 -11.20
C ARG A 197 -6.35 -13.93 -11.37
N ILE A 198 -6.63 -15.22 -11.61
CA ILE A 198 -5.64 -16.19 -12.09
C ILE A 198 -5.47 -15.95 -13.58
N ALA A 199 -4.34 -15.33 -13.96
CA ALA A 199 -4.12 -14.87 -15.34
C ALA A 199 -3.50 -15.94 -16.25
N ALA A 200 -2.64 -16.80 -15.71
CA ALA A 200 -1.91 -17.80 -16.46
C ALA A 200 -1.47 -18.97 -15.57
N GLU A 201 -1.01 -20.05 -16.21
CA GLU A 201 -0.38 -21.22 -15.58
C GLU A 201 0.95 -21.51 -16.30
N SER A 202 1.99 -21.91 -15.55
CA SER A 202 3.31 -22.27 -16.11
C SER A 202 4.04 -23.24 -15.20
N LEU A 203 5.16 -23.79 -15.69
CA LEU A 203 6.09 -24.62 -14.92
C LEU A 203 7.35 -23.81 -14.62
N PHE A 204 7.86 -23.96 -13.41
CA PHE A 204 9.05 -23.26 -12.91
C PHE A 204 10.06 -24.26 -12.38
N THR A 205 11.34 -24.02 -12.65
CA THR A 205 12.44 -24.69 -11.99
C THR A 205 12.84 -23.88 -10.75
N VAL A 206 12.68 -24.47 -9.58
CA VAL A 206 13.00 -23.84 -8.29
C VAL A 206 14.15 -24.60 -7.65
N VAL A 207 15.14 -23.89 -7.14
CA VAL A 207 16.26 -24.52 -6.42
C VAL A 207 15.77 -24.94 -5.04
N ASP A 208 15.86 -26.24 -4.76
CA ASP A 208 15.46 -26.85 -3.49
C ASP A 208 16.62 -26.94 -2.50
N SER A 209 17.83 -27.23 -2.99
CA SER A 209 19.03 -27.26 -2.17
C SER A 209 20.26 -26.76 -2.92
N ALA A 210 21.26 -26.30 -2.17
CA ALA A 210 22.51 -25.80 -2.72
C ALA A 210 23.72 -26.50 -2.07
N ALA A 211 24.87 -26.52 -2.76
CA ALA A 211 26.13 -27.02 -2.27
C ALA A 211 27.21 -25.93 -2.40
N PHE A 212 28.20 -25.97 -1.51
CA PHE A 212 29.31 -25.03 -1.59
C PHE A 212 30.28 -25.46 -2.70
N ASP A 213 30.51 -24.54 -3.65
CA ASP A 213 31.52 -24.70 -4.70
C ASP A 213 32.83 -23.98 -4.25
N SER A 214 33.86 -24.75 -4.06
CA SER A 214 35.16 -24.23 -3.62
C SER A 214 35.86 -23.38 -4.68
N THR A 215 35.54 -23.59 -5.96
CA THR A 215 36.12 -22.81 -7.07
C THR A 215 35.43 -21.45 -7.16
N ALA A 216 34.09 -21.43 -7.08
CA ALA A 216 33.31 -20.21 -7.08
C ALA A 216 33.32 -19.47 -5.75
N GLN A 217 33.82 -20.11 -4.66
CA GLN A 217 33.76 -19.61 -3.26
C GLN A 217 32.33 -19.17 -2.88
N ALA A 218 31.34 -19.89 -3.36
CA ALA A 218 29.92 -19.58 -3.19
C ALA A 218 29.05 -20.84 -3.19
N PHE A 219 27.86 -20.75 -2.66
CA PHE A 219 26.86 -21.80 -2.82
C PHE A 219 26.28 -21.76 -4.24
N VAL A 220 26.14 -22.92 -4.87
CA VAL A 220 25.53 -23.12 -6.19
C VAL A 220 24.37 -24.11 -6.09
N ALA A 221 23.43 -24.07 -7.03
CA ALA A 221 22.30 -24.98 -7.04
C ALA A 221 22.79 -26.44 -7.13
N ALA A 222 22.38 -27.29 -6.19
CA ALA A 222 22.67 -28.71 -6.16
C ALA A 222 21.48 -29.57 -6.63
N ARG A 223 20.26 -29.19 -6.24
CA ARG A 223 19.02 -29.84 -6.65
C ARG A 223 17.95 -28.81 -6.99
N THR A 224 17.20 -29.11 -8.04
CA THR A 224 16.07 -28.30 -8.47
C THR A 224 14.81 -29.15 -8.58
N ASP A 225 13.67 -28.54 -8.26
CA ASP A 225 12.36 -29.13 -8.42
C ASP A 225 11.57 -28.40 -9.50
N THR A 226 10.71 -29.13 -10.24
CA THR A 226 9.76 -28.53 -11.16
C THR A 226 8.44 -28.25 -10.43
N VAL A 227 8.08 -26.98 -10.32
CA VAL A 227 6.89 -26.51 -9.60
C VAL A 227 5.90 -25.91 -10.60
N ARG A 228 4.64 -26.38 -10.54
CA ARG A 228 3.54 -25.77 -11.30
C ARG A 228 3.12 -24.48 -10.58
N GLY A 229 3.07 -23.38 -11.31
CA GLY A 229 2.71 -22.06 -10.81
C GLY A 229 1.53 -21.44 -11.55
N TRP A 230 0.79 -20.61 -10.82
CA TRP A 230 -0.32 -19.81 -11.33
C TRP A 230 -0.04 -18.34 -11.09
N ARG A 231 -0.26 -17.52 -12.11
CA ARG A 231 -0.06 -16.08 -12.02
C ARG A 231 -1.30 -15.42 -11.41
N LEU A 232 -1.16 -14.86 -10.22
CA LEU A 232 -2.15 -13.99 -9.60
C LEU A 232 -1.86 -12.55 -10.00
N VAL A 233 -2.90 -11.84 -10.43
CA VAL A 233 -2.82 -10.40 -10.75
C VAL A 233 -4.03 -9.68 -10.17
N PRO A 234 -3.89 -8.45 -9.67
CA PRO A 234 -5.04 -7.66 -9.26
C PRO A 234 -5.89 -7.31 -10.49
N THR A 235 -7.21 -7.23 -10.31
CA THR A 235 -8.15 -6.80 -11.37
C THR A 235 -8.33 -5.30 -11.39
N SER A 236 -8.08 -4.64 -10.27
CA SER A 236 -8.11 -3.18 -10.09
C SER A 236 -7.19 -2.78 -8.94
N GLY A 237 -6.64 -1.56 -9.01
CA GLY A 237 -5.82 -0.99 -7.95
C GLY A 237 -4.49 -1.72 -7.70
N ALA A 238 -3.90 -1.45 -6.55
CA ALA A 238 -2.71 -2.13 -6.06
C ALA A 238 -3.08 -3.47 -5.40
N GLY A 239 -2.20 -4.46 -5.51
CA GLY A 239 -2.38 -5.76 -4.89
C GLY A 239 -1.24 -6.70 -5.25
N PHE A 240 -1.31 -7.91 -4.72
CA PHE A 240 -0.32 -8.94 -5.04
C PHE A 240 -0.29 -9.27 -6.53
N SER A 241 0.88 -9.19 -7.14
CA SER A 241 1.15 -9.63 -8.52
C SER A 241 2.35 -10.58 -8.52
N GLY A 242 2.12 -11.84 -8.90
CA GLY A 242 3.20 -12.83 -8.89
C GLY A 242 2.73 -14.24 -9.24
N TRP A 243 3.70 -15.14 -9.34
CA TRP A 243 3.50 -16.56 -9.54
C TRP A 243 3.50 -17.28 -8.18
N VAL A 244 2.52 -18.14 -7.98
CA VAL A 244 2.35 -18.91 -6.74
C VAL A 244 2.08 -20.38 -7.05
N ASP A 245 2.46 -21.28 -6.17
CA ASP A 245 2.14 -22.71 -6.29
C ASP A 245 0.69 -23.02 -5.84
N ALA A 246 0.29 -24.28 -5.93
CA ALA A 246 -1.06 -24.72 -5.53
C ALA A 246 -1.40 -24.46 -4.06
N LYS A 247 -0.42 -24.26 -3.21
CA LYS A 247 -0.59 -23.90 -1.78
C LYS A 247 -0.53 -22.39 -1.54
N GLY A 248 -0.38 -21.60 -2.60
CA GLY A 248 -0.23 -20.14 -2.54
C GLY A 248 1.14 -19.66 -2.06
N ARG A 249 2.16 -20.53 -2.02
CA ARG A 249 3.52 -20.11 -1.73
C ARG A 249 4.09 -19.40 -2.96
N VAL A 250 4.68 -18.23 -2.76
CA VAL A 250 5.25 -17.44 -3.85
C VAL A 250 6.39 -18.21 -4.52
N ILE A 251 6.41 -18.22 -5.85
CA ILE A 251 7.50 -18.71 -6.69
C ILE A 251 8.33 -17.51 -7.15
N GLU A 252 7.66 -16.53 -7.74
CA GLU A 252 8.26 -15.28 -8.17
C GLU A 252 7.23 -14.15 -8.06
N ALA A 253 7.64 -13.01 -7.53
CA ALA A 253 6.80 -11.82 -7.45
C ALA A 253 7.62 -10.58 -7.76
N THR A 254 7.07 -9.70 -8.58
CA THR A 254 7.68 -8.39 -8.86
C THR A 254 6.93 -7.32 -8.10
N GLN A 255 7.69 -6.55 -7.34
CA GLN A 255 7.22 -5.40 -6.58
C GLN A 255 7.48 -4.11 -7.36
N PRO A 256 6.81 -3.02 -7.01
CA PRO A 256 7.12 -1.70 -7.54
C PRO A 256 8.60 -1.35 -7.36
N GLY A 257 9.16 -0.55 -8.28
CA GLY A 257 10.59 -0.24 -8.29
C GLY A 257 11.47 -1.36 -8.87
N GLY A 258 10.86 -2.35 -9.54
CA GLY A 258 11.59 -3.45 -10.21
C GLY A 258 12.23 -4.44 -9.25
N ILE A 259 11.80 -4.44 -7.98
CA ILE A 259 12.26 -5.42 -6.99
C ILE A 259 11.54 -6.74 -7.24
N THR A 260 12.31 -7.81 -7.41
CA THR A 260 11.79 -9.15 -7.67
C THR A 260 12.18 -10.09 -6.54
N LEU A 261 11.20 -10.84 -6.03
CA LEU A 261 11.41 -11.95 -5.12
C LEU A 261 11.39 -13.24 -5.94
N LYS A 262 12.44 -14.06 -5.83
CA LYS A 262 12.55 -15.37 -6.48
C LYS A 262 12.79 -16.44 -5.45
N ARG A 263 11.91 -17.45 -5.42
CA ARG A 263 12.03 -18.60 -4.52
C ARG A 263 13.29 -19.39 -4.82
N THR A 264 14.02 -19.75 -3.76
CA THR A 264 15.31 -20.46 -3.86
C THR A 264 15.64 -21.20 -2.55
N ALA A 265 16.81 -21.89 -2.52
CA ALA A 265 17.36 -22.48 -1.32
C ALA A 265 17.89 -21.41 -0.34
N PHE A 266 17.91 -21.74 0.95
CA PHE A 266 18.42 -20.87 2.02
C PHE A 266 19.85 -20.39 1.75
N GLU A 267 20.72 -21.29 1.35
CA GLU A 267 22.14 -21.00 1.13
C GLU A 267 22.35 -19.96 0.03
N LEU A 268 21.56 -20.05 -1.05
CA LEU A 268 21.63 -19.08 -2.16
C LEU A 268 21.09 -17.71 -1.74
N SER A 269 20.01 -17.69 -0.97
CA SER A 269 19.40 -16.44 -0.53
C SER A 269 20.25 -15.75 0.55
N PHE A 270 20.51 -16.44 1.66
CA PHE A 270 21.10 -15.87 2.87
C PHE A 270 22.63 -15.98 2.91
N MET A 271 23.19 -17.19 2.69
CA MET A 271 24.63 -17.42 2.88
C MET A 271 25.47 -16.65 1.86
N ASN A 272 25.10 -16.71 0.58
CA ASN A 272 25.77 -15.94 -0.47
C ASN A 272 25.64 -14.44 -0.28
N TRP A 273 24.47 -13.96 0.19
CA TRP A 273 24.26 -12.56 0.51
C TRP A 273 25.18 -12.09 1.64
N THR A 274 25.19 -12.81 2.76
CA THR A 274 26.01 -12.44 3.93
C THR A 274 27.51 -12.49 3.63
N ALA A 275 27.96 -13.45 2.82
CA ALA A 275 29.36 -13.52 2.38
C ALA A 275 29.73 -12.30 1.53
N ARG A 276 28.90 -11.94 0.55
CA ARG A 276 29.14 -10.76 -0.31
C ARG A 276 29.07 -9.45 0.46
N SER A 277 28.10 -9.27 1.35
CA SER A 277 27.97 -8.04 2.15
C SER A 277 29.15 -7.83 3.10
N ARG A 278 29.77 -8.91 3.58
CA ARG A 278 31.05 -8.83 4.34
C ARG A 278 32.21 -8.39 3.45
N MET A 279 32.30 -8.92 2.21
CA MET A 279 33.38 -8.56 1.27
C MET A 279 33.19 -7.15 0.67
N ALA A 280 31.95 -6.72 0.46
CA ALA A 280 31.65 -5.40 -0.12
C ALA A 280 32.01 -4.23 0.80
N ARG A 281 32.07 -4.45 2.11
CA ARG A 281 32.57 -3.45 3.08
C ARG A 281 34.06 -3.14 2.88
N THR A 282 34.76 -3.93 2.07
CA THR A 282 36.20 -3.81 1.78
C THR A 282 36.51 -3.42 0.34
N ARG A 283 35.51 -3.32 -0.57
CA ARG A 283 35.75 -2.99 -1.98
C ARG A 283 34.69 -2.00 -2.49
N VAL A 284 35.16 -0.96 -3.20
CA VAL A 284 34.29 -0.04 -3.98
C VAL A 284 33.68 -0.83 -5.13
N THR A 285 32.36 -0.98 -5.15
CA THR A 285 31.61 -1.67 -6.20
C THR A 285 30.72 -0.68 -6.96
N VAL A 286 30.31 -1.08 -8.17
CA VAL A 286 29.37 -0.35 -9.04
C VAL A 286 28.19 0.18 -8.22
N PRO A 287 27.84 1.47 -8.32
CA PRO A 287 26.75 2.04 -7.52
C PRO A 287 25.44 1.29 -7.81
N PRO A 288 24.68 0.95 -6.77
CA PRO A 288 23.38 0.32 -6.92
C PRO A 288 22.41 1.29 -7.61
N THR A 289 21.40 0.75 -8.29
CA THR A 289 20.36 1.54 -8.96
C THR A 289 19.56 2.35 -7.94
N ASP A 290 19.53 3.66 -8.08
CA ASP A 290 18.77 4.55 -7.21
C ASP A 290 17.28 4.44 -7.52
N LEU A 291 16.45 4.16 -6.50
CA LEU A 291 15.00 4.01 -6.64
C LEU A 291 14.33 5.30 -7.12
N ILE A 292 14.80 6.45 -6.68
CA ILE A 292 14.26 7.75 -7.11
C ILE A 292 14.59 7.97 -8.59
N GLU A 293 15.84 7.79 -8.99
CA GLU A 293 16.27 7.93 -10.37
C GLU A 293 15.63 6.89 -11.30
N LEU A 294 15.43 5.66 -10.83
CA LEU A 294 14.78 4.60 -11.59
C LEU A 294 13.34 4.94 -11.94
N THR A 295 12.65 5.66 -11.05
CA THR A 295 11.24 6.04 -11.21
C THR A 295 11.06 7.42 -11.85
N ALA A 296 12.14 8.19 -12.03
CA ALA A 296 12.09 9.50 -12.64
C ALA A 296 11.77 9.44 -14.15
N ILE A 297 10.90 10.32 -14.60
CA ILE A 297 10.49 10.45 -16.00
C ILE A 297 11.16 11.68 -16.60
N ALA A 298 12.01 11.48 -17.63
CA ALA A 298 12.63 12.59 -18.32
C ALA A 298 11.57 13.46 -19.01
N SER A 299 11.68 14.78 -18.89
CA SER A 299 10.76 15.71 -19.56
C SER A 299 11.07 15.88 -21.05
N GLY A 300 12.30 15.60 -21.47
CA GLY A 300 12.80 15.90 -22.82
C GLY A 300 12.98 17.40 -23.11
N VAL A 301 12.54 18.27 -22.19
CA VAL A 301 12.62 19.74 -22.34
C VAL A 301 12.92 20.38 -20.98
N ALA A 302 13.54 21.55 -21.01
CA ALA A 302 13.69 22.38 -19.84
C ALA A 302 12.39 23.15 -19.58
N LEU A 303 11.90 23.11 -18.35
CA LEU A 303 10.79 23.93 -17.85
C LEU A 303 11.36 25.04 -16.96
N ASP A 304 10.67 26.19 -16.96
CA ASP A 304 11.01 27.28 -16.04
C ASP A 304 10.88 26.80 -14.59
N PRO A 305 11.88 27.04 -13.72
CA PRO A 305 11.80 26.71 -12.30
C PRO A 305 10.63 27.39 -11.55
N GLU A 306 10.22 28.59 -12.00
CA GLU A 306 9.04 29.29 -11.47
C GLU A 306 7.73 28.67 -12.00
N GLY A 307 7.85 27.73 -12.94
CA GLY A 307 6.77 27.02 -13.58
C GLY A 307 5.99 27.85 -14.60
N PRO A 308 5.58 27.25 -15.71
CA PRO A 308 4.74 27.91 -16.69
C PRO A 308 3.34 28.18 -16.08
N PRO A 309 2.61 29.20 -16.59
CA PRO A 309 1.22 29.42 -16.19
C PRO A 309 0.30 28.27 -16.58
N THR A 310 0.66 27.55 -17.63
CA THR A 310 -0.07 26.41 -18.18
C THR A 310 0.93 25.39 -18.71
N LEU A 311 0.72 24.12 -18.39
CA LEU A 311 1.53 23.00 -18.87
C LEU A 311 0.63 21.95 -19.52
N GLY A 312 0.92 21.59 -20.77
CA GLY A 312 0.26 20.49 -21.49
C GLY A 312 1.15 19.25 -21.50
N LEU A 313 0.61 18.12 -21.05
CA LEU A 313 1.32 16.84 -20.97
C LEU A 313 0.52 15.75 -21.66
N ARG A 314 1.14 14.97 -22.54
CA ARG A 314 0.55 13.76 -23.12
C ARG A 314 1.07 12.52 -22.40
N PHE A 315 0.15 11.63 -22.06
CA PHE A 315 0.46 10.33 -21.46
C PHE A 315 0.81 9.31 -22.54
N LEU A 316 1.95 8.65 -22.39
CA LEU A 316 2.42 7.60 -23.28
C LEU A 316 2.77 6.34 -22.47
N GLY A 317 2.45 5.17 -23.00
CA GLY A 317 2.84 3.88 -22.42
C GLY A 317 2.04 3.43 -21.19
N ALA A 318 1.08 4.23 -20.72
CA ALA A 318 0.20 3.89 -19.59
C ALA A 318 -1.26 4.25 -19.90
N ASP A 319 -2.21 3.45 -19.40
CA ASP A 319 -3.64 3.71 -19.51
C ASP A 319 -4.06 4.75 -18.46
N PRO A 320 -4.60 5.92 -18.85
CA PRO A 320 -5.07 6.95 -17.94
C PRO A 320 -6.41 6.62 -17.26
N THR A 321 -7.07 5.52 -17.64
CA THR A 321 -8.38 5.14 -17.11
C THR A 321 -8.34 4.90 -15.60
N GLY A 322 -9.27 5.52 -14.88
CA GLY A 322 -9.39 5.42 -13.43
C GLY A 322 -8.43 6.31 -12.64
N LEU A 323 -7.65 7.16 -13.33
CA LEU A 323 -6.82 8.19 -12.71
C LEU A 323 -7.59 9.50 -12.53
N ASP A 324 -7.23 10.30 -11.53
CA ASP A 324 -7.90 11.57 -11.19
C ASP A 324 -7.26 12.76 -11.97
N LEU A 325 -7.18 12.63 -13.29
CA LEU A 325 -6.50 13.57 -14.17
C LEU A 325 -7.32 14.82 -14.52
N ALA A 326 -8.59 14.87 -14.13
CA ALA A 326 -9.48 16.00 -14.39
C ALA A 326 -10.03 16.61 -13.10
N GLY A 327 -10.44 17.89 -13.18
CA GLY A 327 -11.00 18.66 -12.06
C GLY A 327 -9.99 19.59 -11.38
N GLY A 328 -10.47 20.69 -10.80
CA GLY A 328 -9.64 21.76 -10.28
C GLY A 328 -8.77 22.36 -11.39
N ARG A 329 -7.49 22.43 -11.15
CA ARG A 329 -6.46 22.96 -12.06
C ARG A 329 -6.21 22.14 -13.34
N GLN A 330 -6.74 20.90 -13.43
CA GLN A 330 -6.46 19.96 -14.52
C GLN A 330 -7.66 19.67 -15.39
N SER A 331 -7.46 19.64 -16.71
CA SER A 331 -8.42 19.16 -17.69
C SER A 331 -7.83 18.06 -18.54
N LEU A 332 -8.57 16.95 -18.71
CA LEU A 332 -8.17 15.81 -19.53
C LEU A 332 -8.92 15.82 -20.86
N ARG A 333 -8.20 15.70 -21.96
CA ARG A 333 -8.75 15.54 -23.32
C ARG A 333 -8.01 14.40 -24.03
N GLY A 334 -8.67 13.26 -24.13
CA GLY A 334 -8.03 12.03 -24.65
C GLY A 334 -6.89 11.57 -23.75
N ASP A 335 -5.67 11.55 -24.27
CA ASP A 335 -4.43 11.22 -23.58
C ASP A 335 -3.65 12.46 -23.07
N THR A 336 -4.22 13.64 -23.21
CA THR A 336 -3.55 14.91 -22.92
C THR A 336 -4.17 15.59 -21.70
N VAL A 337 -3.34 15.95 -20.73
CA VAL A 337 -3.71 16.73 -19.54
C VAL A 337 -3.16 18.14 -19.69
N GLU A 338 -4.02 19.13 -19.56
CA GLU A 338 -3.66 20.54 -19.42
C GLU A 338 -3.77 20.95 -17.95
N ILE A 339 -2.71 21.53 -17.41
CA ILE A 339 -2.61 21.98 -16.03
C ILE A 339 -2.48 23.50 -16.03
N ARG A 340 -3.30 24.20 -15.24
CA ARG A 340 -3.27 25.65 -15.09
C ARG A 340 -2.99 26.03 -13.64
N ARG A 341 -1.97 26.86 -13.42
CA ARG A 341 -1.68 27.41 -12.10
C ARG A 341 -2.80 28.34 -11.66
N GLU A 342 -3.28 28.20 -10.45
CA GLU A 342 -4.31 29.06 -9.86
C GLU A 342 -3.78 30.48 -9.67
N ARG A 343 -4.64 31.48 -9.99
CA ARG A 343 -4.31 32.91 -9.88
C ARG A 343 -5.54 33.73 -9.49
N GLY A 344 -5.28 34.91 -8.93
CA GLY A 344 -6.32 35.90 -8.66
C GLY A 344 -7.47 35.36 -7.81
N GLU A 345 -8.68 35.42 -8.33
CA GLU A 345 -9.91 35.02 -7.64
C GLU A 345 -9.94 33.53 -7.22
N ALA A 346 -9.27 32.65 -7.95
CA ALA A 346 -9.15 31.24 -7.59
C ALA A 346 -8.47 31.01 -6.24
N LEU A 347 -7.65 31.95 -5.79
CA LEU A 347 -6.96 31.91 -4.49
C LEU A 347 -7.77 32.57 -3.36
N THR A 348 -9.01 32.95 -3.59
CA THR A 348 -9.91 33.55 -2.59
C THR A 348 -11.04 32.60 -2.23
N ALA A 349 -11.42 32.56 -0.96
CA ALA A 349 -12.60 31.80 -0.53
C ALA A 349 -13.81 32.72 -0.39
N PRO A 350 -15.02 32.35 -0.88
CA PRO A 350 -16.25 33.08 -0.64
C PRO A 350 -16.82 32.80 0.77
N TRP A 351 -16.06 32.21 1.65
CA TRP A 351 -16.43 31.82 3.01
C TRP A 351 -15.28 32.09 3.98
N THR A 352 -15.58 32.06 5.29
CA THR A 352 -14.58 32.25 6.33
C THR A 352 -14.59 31.08 7.31
N LEU A 353 -13.47 30.85 8.01
CA LEU A 353 -13.36 29.82 9.05
C LEU A 353 -14.35 30.00 10.20
N ALA A 354 -14.79 31.25 10.47
CA ALA A 354 -15.78 31.57 11.51
C ALA A 354 -17.22 31.32 11.04
N ALA A 355 -17.49 31.47 9.73
CA ALA A 355 -18.83 31.36 9.15
C ALA A 355 -18.78 30.56 7.83
N PRO A 356 -18.54 29.23 7.90
CA PRO A 356 -18.64 28.38 6.73
C PRO A 356 -20.12 28.24 6.28
N PRO A 357 -20.41 27.88 5.00
CA PRO A 357 -21.77 27.61 4.54
C PRO A 357 -22.47 26.53 5.38
N ALA A 358 -23.81 26.58 5.47
CA ALA A 358 -24.58 25.70 6.36
C ALA A 358 -24.30 24.19 6.15
N ASP A 359 -24.15 23.75 4.91
CA ASP A 359 -23.87 22.34 4.57
C ASP A 359 -22.39 21.98 4.45
N PHE A 360 -21.51 22.94 4.71
CA PHE A 360 -20.06 22.81 4.47
C PHE A 360 -19.43 21.59 5.13
N ARG A 361 -19.69 21.39 6.43
CA ARG A 361 -19.15 20.24 7.17
C ARG A 361 -19.70 18.89 6.68
N ARG A 362 -20.91 18.86 6.18
CA ARG A 362 -21.51 17.67 5.59
C ARG A 362 -20.91 17.38 4.21
N THR A 363 -20.77 18.42 3.39
CA THR A 363 -20.20 18.34 2.05
C THR A 363 -18.74 17.87 2.08
N PHE A 364 -17.94 18.41 3.00
CA PHE A 364 -16.51 18.11 3.16
C PHE A 364 -16.21 17.22 4.37
N ALA A 365 -17.17 16.35 4.74
CA ALA A 365 -17.01 15.50 5.92
C ALA A 365 -15.74 14.64 5.87
N ARG A 366 -15.39 14.13 4.71
CA ARG A 366 -14.19 13.32 4.47
C ARG A 366 -12.91 14.16 4.53
N GLU A 367 -12.90 15.32 3.91
CA GLU A 367 -11.76 16.21 3.78
C GLU A 367 -11.49 17.06 5.04
N LEU A 368 -12.35 16.94 6.04
CA LEU A 368 -12.21 17.52 7.38
C LEU A 368 -11.99 16.44 8.46
N ALA A 369 -12.24 15.17 8.15
CA ALA A 369 -12.15 14.09 9.12
C ALA A 369 -10.70 13.78 9.51
N ALA A 370 -10.54 13.25 10.72
CA ALA A 370 -9.31 12.55 11.12
C ALA A 370 -9.23 11.21 10.39
N GLU A 371 -8.01 10.81 10.09
CA GLU A 371 -7.66 9.48 9.57
C GLU A 371 -6.57 8.87 10.47
N PRO A 372 -6.29 7.55 10.41
CA PRO A 372 -5.30 6.92 11.28
C PRO A 372 -3.93 7.61 11.28
N LEU A 373 -3.50 8.14 10.14
CA LEU A 373 -2.22 8.86 10.01
C LEU A 373 -2.39 10.39 10.00
N LEU A 374 -3.62 10.91 10.08
CA LEU A 374 -3.97 12.33 10.10
C LEU A 374 -4.74 12.64 11.39
N GLN A 375 -4.02 12.81 12.51
CA GLN A 375 -4.59 13.03 13.84
C GLN A 375 -5.02 14.50 14.01
N THR A 376 -6.08 14.91 13.32
CA THR A 376 -6.57 16.31 13.31
C THR A 376 -7.10 16.78 14.66
N GLY A 377 -7.47 15.86 15.56
CA GLY A 377 -7.93 16.15 16.92
C GLY A 377 -6.82 16.10 17.99
N ASP A 378 -5.58 15.79 17.61
CA ASP A 378 -4.47 15.79 18.57
C ASP A 378 -4.25 17.19 19.16
N PRO A 379 -4.11 17.32 20.49
CA PRO A 379 -3.99 18.64 21.14
C PRO A 379 -2.82 19.48 20.63
N ALA A 380 -1.68 18.88 20.27
CA ALA A 380 -0.53 19.60 19.74
C ALA A 380 -0.76 20.08 18.30
N ILE A 381 -1.43 19.26 17.46
CA ILE A 381 -1.85 19.64 16.11
C ILE A 381 -2.85 20.80 16.18
N VAL A 382 -3.89 20.70 17.02
CA VAL A 382 -4.92 21.74 17.18
C VAL A 382 -4.30 23.04 17.70
N ALA A 383 -3.47 22.97 18.74
CA ALA A 383 -2.81 24.17 19.30
C ALA A 383 -1.91 24.87 18.28
N LEU A 384 -1.18 24.11 17.46
CA LEU A 384 -0.35 24.67 16.40
C LEU A 384 -1.21 25.27 15.27
N ALA A 385 -2.26 24.60 14.82
CA ALA A 385 -3.17 25.10 13.81
C ALA A 385 -3.80 26.43 14.22
N LEU A 386 -4.29 26.54 15.46
CA LEU A 386 -4.85 27.78 16.02
C LEU A 386 -3.80 28.88 16.11
N ARG A 387 -2.58 28.59 16.54
CA ARG A 387 -1.49 29.56 16.61
C ARG A 387 -1.13 30.10 15.22
N LEU A 388 -1.08 29.24 14.20
CA LEU A 388 -0.80 29.65 12.81
C LEU A 388 -1.95 30.43 12.19
N ALA A 389 -3.19 30.11 12.52
CA ALA A 389 -4.35 30.90 12.13
C ALA A 389 -4.32 32.29 12.74
N GLY A 390 -3.93 32.42 14.02
CA GLY A 390 -3.93 33.68 14.76
C GLY A 390 -5.33 34.31 14.75
N SER A 391 -5.43 35.60 14.42
CA SER A 391 -6.71 36.31 14.27
C SER A 391 -7.34 36.16 12.88
N SER A 392 -6.65 35.55 11.90
CA SER A 392 -7.18 35.42 10.53
C SER A 392 -8.37 34.47 10.49
N ARG A 393 -9.38 34.87 9.74
CA ARG A 393 -10.55 34.04 9.41
C ARG A 393 -10.58 33.64 7.93
N ASP A 394 -9.64 34.12 7.15
CA ASP A 394 -9.49 33.80 5.74
C ASP A 394 -8.73 32.48 5.57
N PRO A 395 -9.35 31.44 4.99
CA PRO A 395 -8.74 30.13 4.84
C PRO A 395 -7.49 30.13 3.93
N ALA A 396 -7.44 31.01 2.92
CA ALA A 396 -6.28 31.12 2.04
C ALA A 396 -5.05 31.64 2.79
N THR A 397 -5.24 32.69 3.58
CA THR A 397 -4.18 33.26 4.44
C THR A 397 -3.68 32.23 5.46
N VAL A 398 -4.59 31.48 6.10
CA VAL A 398 -4.22 30.45 7.09
C VAL A 398 -3.45 29.32 6.42
N ALA A 399 -3.93 28.84 5.26
CA ALA A 399 -3.24 27.79 4.51
C ALA A 399 -1.84 28.23 4.05
N ALA A 400 -1.67 29.46 3.56
CA ALA A 400 -0.37 29.99 3.18
C ALA A 400 0.61 30.05 4.38
N ARG A 401 0.13 30.42 5.57
CA ARG A 401 0.94 30.39 6.80
C ARG A 401 1.34 28.96 7.19
N ILE A 402 0.42 28.00 7.08
CA ILE A 402 0.71 26.58 7.34
C ILE A 402 1.75 26.07 6.33
N THR A 403 1.58 26.37 5.02
CA THR A 403 2.55 25.99 3.96
C THR A 403 3.95 26.46 4.33
N ARG A 404 4.10 27.75 4.62
CA ARG A 404 5.40 28.34 4.97
C ARG A 404 5.97 27.71 6.24
N TRP A 405 5.15 27.59 7.29
CA TRP A 405 5.62 27.04 8.55
C TRP A 405 6.08 25.58 8.41
N VAL A 406 5.36 24.73 7.68
CA VAL A 406 5.76 23.35 7.43
C VAL A 406 7.06 23.32 6.62
N HIS A 407 7.15 24.12 5.55
CA HIS A 407 8.36 24.26 4.74
C HIS A 407 9.60 24.62 5.55
N ASP A 408 9.47 25.64 6.42
CA ASP A 408 10.60 26.20 7.18
C ASP A 408 10.96 25.36 8.41
N SER A 409 10.00 24.58 8.94
CA SER A 409 10.16 23.85 10.20
C SER A 409 10.61 22.42 10.06
N LEU A 410 10.53 21.83 8.86
CA LEU A 410 10.92 20.45 8.62
C LEU A 410 12.25 20.36 7.88
N GLU A 411 13.16 19.56 8.41
CA GLU A 411 14.38 19.15 7.72
C GLU A 411 14.01 18.21 6.54
N LYS A 412 14.45 18.57 5.33
CA LYS A 412 14.16 17.81 4.10
C LYS A 412 15.15 16.66 3.98
N VAL A 413 14.69 15.46 4.29
CA VAL A 413 15.46 14.21 4.19
C VAL A 413 14.58 13.16 3.53
N VAL A 414 15.16 12.36 2.65
CA VAL A 414 14.45 11.21 2.09
C VAL A 414 14.26 10.16 3.17
N THR A 415 13.02 9.73 3.36
CA THR A 415 12.67 8.73 4.37
C THR A 415 11.95 7.55 3.73
N ILE A 416 12.17 6.35 4.29
CA ILE A 416 11.34 5.19 4.01
C ILE A 416 10.48 5.01 5.26
N SER A 417 9.34 5.69 5.31
CA SER A 417 8.47 5.69 6.48
C SER A 417 6.99 5.67 6.10
N ILE A 418 6.15 5.33 7.06
CA ILE A 418 4.71 5.54 7.01
C ILE A 418 4.42 6.69 8.00
N PRO A 419 4.41 7.96 7.53
CA PRO A 419 4.38 9.08 8.45
C PRO A 419 2.99 9.30 9.05
N SER A 420 2.91 9.50 10.37
CA SER A 420 1.75 10.09 10.99
C SER A 420 1.99 11.59 11.30
N ALA A 421 0.94 12.41 11.22
CA ALA A 421 1.06 13.85 11.41
C ALA A 421 1.66 14.23 12.78
N THR A 422 1.27 13.52 13.85
CA THR A 422 1.80 13.73 15.21
C THR A 422 3.28 13.36 15.31
N GLN A 423 3.70 12.29 14.63
CA GLN A 423 5.11 11.90 14.57
C GLN A 423 5.92 12.97 13.85
N VAL A 424 5.47 13.40 12.66
CA VAL A 424 6.16 14.44 11.88
C VAL A 424 6.27 15.74 12.66
N LEU A 425 5.21 16.15 13.37
CA LEU A 425 5.24 17.33 14.22
C LEU A 425 6.33 17.25 15.29
N ARG A 426 6.64 16.07 15.81
CA ARG A 426 7.67 15.85 16.83
C ARG A 426 9.07 15.75 16.23
N THR A 427 9.24 14.94 15.17
CA THR A 427 10.56 14.68 14.58
C THR A 427 11.09 15.82 13.73
N ARG A 428 10.21 16.64 13.16
CA ARG A 428 10.53 17.80 12.31
C ARG A 428 11.45 17.46 11.13
N ARG A 429 11.29 16.30 10.54
CA ARG A 429 12.08 15.88 9.40
C ARG A 429 11.31 14.88 8.54
N GLY A 430 11.60 14.86 7.24
CA GLY A 430 10.97 13.96 6.28
C GLY A 430 11.00 14.50 4.85
N ASP A 431 10.40 13.71 3.95
CA ASP A 431 10.23 14.06 2.53
C ASP A 431 8.84 14.64 2.22
N CYS A 432 8.41 14.54 0.98
CA CYS A 432 7.10 15.07 0.56
C CYS A 432 5.92 14.43 1.31
N ASN A 433 6.03 13.18 1.72
CA ASN A 433 4.95 12.50 2.44
C ASN A 433 4.76 13.11 3.83
N GLU A 434 5.84 13.29 4.59
CA GLU A 434 5.81 13.89 5.91
C GLU A 434 5.29 15.34 5.88
N HIS A 435 5.80 16.14 4.93
CA HIS A 435 5.33 17.52 4.75
C HIS A 435 3.83 17.57 4.45
N THR A 436 3.36 16.70 3.54
CA THR A 436 1.95 16.61 3.14
C THR A 436 1.05 16.15 4.28
N GLN A 437 1.47 15.12 5.04
CA GLN A 437 0.70 14.62 6.19
C GLN A 437 0.54 15.67 7.27
N LEU A 438 1.62 16.34 7.66
CA LEU A 438 1.56 17.36 8.70
C LEU A 438 0.74 18.57 8.24
N PHE A 439 0.93 19.07 7.01
CA PHE A 439 0.13 20.14 6.45
C PHE A 439 -1.36 19.80 6.48
N THR A 440 -1.73 18.60 5.97
CA THR A 440 -3.12 18.17 5.86
C THR A 440 -3.79 18.11 7.23
N ALA A 441 -3.10 17.58 8.25
CA ALA A 441 -3.63 17.53 9.61
C ALA A 441 -3.84 18.92 10.20
N LEU A 442 -2.88 19.85 10.03
CA LEU A 442 -2.98 21.21 10.49
C LEU A 442 -4.10 22.00 9.80
N ALA A 443 -4.22 21.85 8.47
CA ALA A 443 -5.26 22.54 7.69
C ALA A 443 -6.66 22.04 8.05
N ARG A 444 -6.86 20.72 8.16
CA ARG A 444 -8.12 20.14 8.63
C ARG A 444 -8.46 20.55 10.06
N ALA A 445 -7.49 20.58 10.96
CA ALA A 445 -7.67 21.06 12.34
C ALA A 445 -8.05 22.55 12.39
N ALA A 446 -7.57 23.37 11.45
CA ALA A 446 -7.99 24.76 11.28
C ALA A 446 -9.38 24.90 10.63
N GLY A 447 -10.01 23.83 10.16
CA GLY A 447 -11.32 23.84 9.51
C GLY A 447 -11.25 24.05 7.99
N ILE A 448 -10.09 23.87 7.36
CA ILE A 448 -9.89 23.97 5.91
C ILE A 448 -10.00 22.57 5.31
N PRO A 449 -11.02 22.29 4.45
CA PRO A 449 -11.10 21.02 3.76
C PRO A 449 -9.84 20.78 2.93
N THR A 450 -9.19 19.63 3.17
CA THR A 450 -7.90 19.33 2.58
C THR A 450 -7.85 17.87 2.17
N ARG A 451 -7.41 17.59 0.94
CA ARG A 451 -7.16 16.25 0.43
C ARG A 451 -5.70 16.11 0.01
N ILE A 452 -5.21 14.89 0.00
CA ILE A 452 -3.86 14.59 -0.48
C ILE A 452 -3.95 14.30 -1.97
N ALA A 453 -3.13 14.96 -2.76
CA ALA A 453 -2.87 14.66 -4.15
C ALA A 453 -1.52 13.95 -4.27
N THR A 454 -1.43 12.99 -5.17
CA THR A 454 -0.19 12.30 -5.50
C THR A 454 -0.06 12.21 -7.01
N GLY A 455 1.15 12.38 -7.49
CA GLY A 455 1.42 12.40 -8.92
C GLY A 455 2.88 12.64 -9.21
N LEU A 456 3.17 13.58 -10.10
CA LEU A 456 4.51 13.89 -10.56
C LEU A 456 4.77 15.39 -10.41
N ALA A 457 5.93 15.76 -9.88
CA ALA A 457 6.42 17.13 -9.84
C ALA A 457 7.74 17.23 -10.61
N PHE A 458 7.91 18.33 -11.33
CA PHE A 458 9.13 18.57 -12.10
C PHE A 458 10.23 19.15 -11.22
N VAL A 459 11.39 18.50 -11.25
CA VAL A 459 12.61 18.94 -10.57
C VAL A 459 13.82 18.67 -11.46
N ASN A 460 14.63 19.67 -11.72
CA ASN A 460 15.91 19.54 -12.43
C ASN A 460 15.85 18.72 -13.73
N GLY A 461 14.87 18.98 -14.59
CA GLY A 461 14.78 18.34 -15.91
C GLY A 461 14.03 17.01 -15.94
N ARG A 462 13.47 16.56 -14.83
CA ARG A 462 12.72 15.30 -14.72
C ARG A 462 11.46 15.46 -13.89
N PHE A 463 10.49 14.60 -14.14
CA PHE A 463 9.32 14.43 -13.28
C PHE A 463 9.58 13.30 -12.29
N TYR A 464 9.41 13.61 -11.00
CA TYR A 464 9.54 12.66 -9.89
C TYR A 464 8.20 12.41 -9.24
N TYR A 465 7.99 11.21 -8.74
CA TYR A 465 6.82 10.92 -7.92
C TYR A 465 6.81 11.81 -6.69
N HIS A 466 5.65 12.46 -6.45
CA HIS A 466 5.52 13.48 -5.45
C HIS A 466 4.12 13.49 -4.85
N ALA A 467 4.01 13.91 -3.58
CA ALA A 467 2.76 14.10 -2.87
C ALA A 467 2.65 15.55 -2.38
N TRP A 468 1.47 16.11 -2.49
CA TRP A 468 1.15 17.45 -2.01
C TRP A 468 -0.30 17.56 -1.57
N PRO A 469 -0.67 18.53 -0.70
CA PRO A 469 -2.06 18.80 -0.36
C PRO A 469 -2.77 19.66 -1.41
N GLU A 470 -4.08 19.42 -1.56
CA GLU A 470 -5.01 20.34 -2.20
C GLU A 470 -6.03 20.82 -1.17
N ILE A 471 -6.21 22.14 -1.06
CA ILE A 471 -7.16 22.78 -0.16
C ILE A 471 -8.39 23.27 -0.91
N TRP A 472 -9.54 23.30 -0.25
CA TRP A 472 -10.76 23.85 -0.82
C TRP A 472 -10.89 25.34 -0.47
N LEU A 473 -10.91 26.19 -1.48
CA LEU A 473 -11.23 27.61 -1.35
C LEU A 473 -12.57 27.91 -2.06
N ARG A 474 -12.54 28.13 -3.34
CA ARG A 474 -13.67 28.18 -4.27
C ARG A 474 -13.72 26.93 -5.15
N ASP A 475 -12.58 26.36 -5.41
CA ASP A 475 -12.29 25.08 -6.01
C ASP A 475 -11.07 24.48 -5.29
N TRP A 476 -10.61 23.31 -5.70
CA TRP A 476 -9.39 22.70 -5.18
C TRP A 476 -8.15 23.43 -5.67
N VAL A 477 -7.36 23.94 -4.75
CA VAL A 477 -6.09 24.65 -4.98
C VAL A 477 -4.94 23.79 -4.50
N ALA A 478 -4.00 23.50 -5.39
CA ALA A 478 -2.80 22.77 -5.05
C ALA A 478 -1.81 23.65 -4.28
N VAL A 479 -1.25 23.12 -3.19
CA VAL A 479 -0.22 23.78 -2.40
C VAL A 479 0.91 22.79 -2.14
N ASP A 480 2.16 23.26 -2.04
CA ASP A 480 3.28 22.37 -1.78
C ASP A 480 4.14 22.86 -0.62
N PRO A 481 3.97 22.26 0.56
CA PRO A 481 4.79 22.61 1.72
C PRO A 481 6.22 22.07 1.64
N THR A 482 6.53 21.11 0.75
CA THR A 482 7.89 20.61 0.53
C THR A 482 8.72 21.64 -0.21
N PHE A 483 8.15 22.23 -1.27
CA PHE A 483 8.79 23.28 -2.06
C PHE A 483 8.49 24.70 -1.57
N GLY A 484 7.61 24.84 -0.56
CA GLY A 484 7.20 26.14 -0.02
C GLY A 484 6.29 26.94 -0.95
N GLN A 485 5.56 26.26 -1.85
CA GLN A 485 4.74 26.89 -2.89
C GLN A 485 3.29 27.07 -2.46
N PHE A 486 2.76 28.27 -2.63
CA PHE A 486 1.35 28.63 -2.46
C PHE A 486 0.93 29.65 -3.54
N PRO A 487 0.15 29.25 -4.58
CA PRO A 487 -0.19 27.88 -4.95
C PRO A 487 1.02 27.14 -5.56
N ALA A 488 0.93 25.83 -5.66
CA ALA A 488 1.90 25.02 -6.38
C ALA A 488 1.95 25.41 -7.87
N ASP A 489 3.10 25.28 -8.53
CA ASP A 489 3.27 25.61 -9.95
C ASP A 489 2.49 24.64 -10.87
N ALA A 490 2.43 24.93 -12.19
CA ALA A 490 1.74 24.08 -13.15
C ALA A 490 2.51 22.78 -13.48
N ALA A 491 3.74 22.62 -13.00
CA ALA A 491 4.52 21.41 -13.19
C ALA A 491 4.21 20.31 -12.16
N HIS A 492 3.14 20.46 -11.37
CA HIS A 492 2.57 19.44 -10.51
C HIS A 492 1.42 18.73 -11.23
N LEU A 493 1.69 17.58 -11.81
CA LEU A 493 0.71 16.72 -12.47
C LEU A 493 0.05 15.80 -11.41
N ARG A 494 -1.18 16.09 -11.01
CA ARG A 494 -1.96 15.19 -10.17
C ARG A 494 -2.40 13.97 -10.97
N VAL A 495 -2.18 12.80 -10.41
CA VAL A 495 -2.59 11.51 -10.99
C VAL A 495 -3.68 10.86 -10.14
N ILE A 496 -3.61 11.01 -8.82
CA ILE A 496 -4.52 10.39 -7.87
C ILE A 496 -4.80 11.37 -6.71
N THR A 497 -6.03 11.34 -6.19
CA THR A 497 -6.41 12.00 -4.93
C THR A 497 -6.77 10.97 -3.88
N GLY A 498 -6.36 11.21 -2.63
CA GLY A 498 -6.61 10.33 -1.49
C GLY A 498 -5.35 10.01 -0.71
N GLY A 499 -5.52 9.31 0.41
CA GLY A 499 -4.41 8.91 1.29
C GLY A 499 -3.50 7.85 0.68
N LEU A 500 -2.57 7.34 1.51
CA LEU A 500 -1.52 6.38 1.12
C LEU A 500 -2.04 5.15 0.36
N THR A 501 -3.26 4.68 0.65
CA THR A 501 -3.88 3.53 -0.06
C THR A 501 -3.92 3.74 -1.56
N ARG A 502 -4.35 4.92 -2.00
CA ARG A 502 -4.46 5.22 -3.42
C ARG A 502 -3.10 5.53 -4.05
N GLN A 503 -2.12 5.99 -3.27
CA GLN A 503 -0.76 6.21 -3.75
C GLN A 503 -0.13 4.92 -4.30
N THR A 504 -0.52 3.75 -3.77
CA THR A 504 -0.06 2.46 -4.31
C THR A 504 -0.54 2.20 -5.75
N GLU A 505 -1.62 2.87 -6.21
CA GLU A 505 -2.06 2.79 -7.60
C GLU A 505 -1.05 3.42 -8.58
N LEU A 506 -0.26 4.42 -8.13
CA LEU A 506 0.82 5.01 -8.91
C LEU A 506 1.93 4.01 -9.24
N LEU A 507 2.13 3.02 -8.37
CA LEU A 507 3.17 2.03 -8.56
C LEU A 507 3.01 1.25 -9.88
N ARG A 508 1.77 1.11 -10.39
CA ARG A 508 1.50 0.48 -11.69
C ARG A 508 2.01 1.31 -12.88
N LEU A 509 2.20 2.62 -12.69
CA LEU A 509 2.69 3.54 -13.72
C LEU A 509 4.23 3.57 -13.76
N MET A 510 4.89 3.15 -12.67
CA MET A 510 6.34 3.14 -12.58
C MET A 510 6.96 2.27 -13.66
N GLY A 511 7.94 2.82 -14.38
CA GLY A 511 8.66 2.14 -15.45
C GLY A 511 7.91 2.01 -16.78
N THR A 512 6.60 2.36 -16.83
CA THR A 512 5.77 2.29 -18.05
C THR A 512 5.35 3.66 -18.55
N LEU A 513 5.03 4.59 -17.64
CA LEU A 513 4.59 5.94 -17.98
C LEU A 513 5.75 6.75 -18.59
N ARG A 514 5.48 7.38 -19.71
CA ARG A 514 6.28 8.44 -20.31
C ARG A 514 5.41 9.67 -20.48
N LEU A 515 6.03 10.84 -20.43
CA LEU A 515 5.34 12.11 -20.60
C LEU A 515 5.97 12.87 -21.78
N GLU A 516 5.13 13.38 -22.65
CA GLU A 516 5.53 14.33 -23.69
C GLU A 516 5.01 15.72 -23.30
N VAL A 517 5.90 16.70 -23.24
CA VAL A 517 5.55 18.09 -22.97
C VAL A 517 5.09 18.74 -24.27
N LEU A 518 3.83 19.21 -24.33
CA LEU A 518 3.20 19.79 -25.51
C LEU A 518 3.24 21.33 -25.50
N THR A 519 2.97 21.94 -24.35
CA THR A 519 2.93 23.40 -24.14
C THR A 519 3.61 23.76 -22.84
N ARG A 520 4.24 24.93 -22.82
CA ARG A 520 5.00 25.48 -21.71
C ARG A 520 4.39 26.75 -21.17
#